data_3176eba5a1a1fa7dad9788234a7645ff
#
_entry.id   3176eba5a1a1fa7dad9788234a7645ff
#
_cell.length_a   1.000
_cell.length_b   1.000
_cell.length_c   1.000
_cell.angle_alpha   90.00
_cell.angle_beta   90.00
_cell.angle_gamma   90.00
#
_symmetry.space_group_name_H-M   'P 1'
#
loop_
_entity.id
_entity.type
_entity.pdbx_description
1 polymer ?
#
loop_
_entity_poly.entity_id
_entity_poly.type
_entity_poly.pdbx_seq_one_letter_code
_entity_poly.pdbx_strand_id
1 'polypeptide(L)'
;TKQIKKMISSYVGENKLFEEQFLNGELELEFNPQGTLAERCRAGGAGIPAFFTKTGVGTVIAEGKETRDFDGETYLMEHSLKGDLAVVTAWKGDKLGNLMFRKTARNFNAPMATAGKTCVVEVENLVEVGDIEPDQIHLPGIYVDRIFEGQNFEKRIERRTIRDS
;
A
#
# COMPACT_ATOMS: atom_id res chain seq x y z
N THR A 1 19.55 2.84 -11.93
CA THR A 1 20.39 2.73 -10.71
C THR A 1 20.26 1.39 -9.98
N LYS A 2 19.36 0.46 -10.37
CA LYS A 2 19.17 -0.88 -9.75
C LYS A 2 19.10 -0.85 -8.20
N GLN A 3 18.32 0.07 -7.65
CA GLN A 3 18.21 0.26 -6.19
C GLN A 3 17.21 -0.69 -5.53
N ILE A 4 16.34 -1.32 -6.31
CA ILE A 4 15.31 -2.24 -5.82
C ILE A 4 15.76 -3.68 -6.11
N LYS A 5 15.83 -4.50 -5.06
CA LYS A 5 16.15 -5.92 -5.17
C LYS A 5 14.90 -6.77 -5.40
N LYS A 6 13.80 -6.44 -4.70
CA LYS A 6 12.54 -7.19 -4.75
C LYS A 6 11.35 -6.24 -4.82
N MET A 7 10.40 -6.54 -5.67
CA MET A 7 9.10 -5.88 -5.75
C MET A 7 8.02 -6.83 -5.25
N ILE A 8 7.18 -6.35 -4.33
CA ILE A 8 5.96 -7.05 -3.87
C ILE A 8 4.78 -6.21 -4.36
N SER A 9 4.00 -6.73 -5.29
CA SER A 9 2.97 -5.93 -5.96
C SER A 9 1.80 -6.80 -6.44
N SER A 10 0.66 -6.16 -6.63
CA SER A 10 -0.51 -6.77 -7.27
C SER A 10 -0.59 -6.46 -8.78
N TYR A 11 0.12 -5.43 -9.23
CA TYR A 11 0.18 -5.02 -10.62
C TYR A 11 1.49 -4.30 -10.91
N VAL A 12 2.13 -4.61 -12.02
CA VAL A 12 3.45 -4.07 -12.37
C VAL A 12 3.44 -3.10 -13.55
N GLY A 13 2.31 -2.93 -14.22
CA GLY A 13 2.04 -1.92 -15.23
C GLY A 13 2.99 -1.90 -16.43
N GLU A 14 3.13 -0.72 -17.03
CA GLU A 14 3.83 -0.48 -18.30
C GLU A 14 5.27 0.06 -18.12
N ASN A 15 5.95 -0.25 -17.02
CA ASN A 15 7.31 0.24 -16.76
C ASN A 15 8.33 -0.68 -17.46
N LYS A 16 8.85 -0.22 -18.61
CA LYS A 16 9.81 -0.98 -19.44
C LYS A 16 11.08 -1.37 -18.68
N LEU A 17 11.61 -0.47 -17.85
CA LEU A 17 12.80 -0.76 -17.06
C LEU A 17 12.54 -1.88 -16.04
N PHE A 18 11.36 -1.89 -15.42
CA PHE A 18 10.95 -2.97 -14.52
C PHE A 18 10.88 -4.30 -15.29
N GLU A 19 10.23 -4.31 -16.45
CA GLU A 19 10.07 -5.49 -17.29
C GLU A 19 11.45 -6.06 -17.71
N GLU A 20 12.36 -5.22 -18.19
CA GLU A 20 13.74 -5.62 -18.54
C GLU A 20 14.47 -6.23 -17.34
N GLN A 21 14.45 -5.60 -16.18
CA GLN A 21 15.12 -6.09 -14.99
C GLN A 21 14.55 -7.42 -14.50
N PHE A 22 13.23 -7.60 -14.57
CA PHE A 22 12.56 -8.84 -14.20
C PHE A 22 12.92 -9.97 -15.18
N LEU A 23 12.81 -9.73 -16.49
CA LEU A 23 13.13 -10.74 -17.51
C LEU A 23 14.60 -11.16 -17.51
N ASN A 24 15.51 -10.26 -17.16
CA ASN A 24 16.93 -10.53 -17.01
C ASN A 24 17.31 -11.17 -15.67
N GLY A 25 16.34 -11.41 -14.77
CA GLY A 25 16.61 -11.98 -13.43
C GLY A 25 17.32 -11.04 -12.46
N GLU A 26 17.35 -9.74 -12.75
CA GLU A 26 17.98 -8.71 -11.92
C GLU A 26 17.06 -8.18 -10.81
N LEU A 27 15.77 -8.42 -10.92
CA LEU A 27 14.74 -7.98 -9.98
C LEU A 27 13.86 -9.16 -9.58
N GLU A 28 13.79 -9.45 -8.29
CA GLU A 28 12.83 -10.41 -7.75
C GLU A 28 11.41 -9.82 -7.76
N LEU A 29 10.44 -10.63 -8.13
CA LEU A 29 9.02 -10.22 -8.12
C LEU A 29 8.18 -11.22 -7.33
N GLU A 30 7.39 -10.71 -6.41
CA GLU A 30 6.37 -11.44 -5.67
C GLU A 30 5.00 -10.86 -6.02
N PHE A 31 4.23 -11.62 -6.80
CA PHE A 31 2.85 -11.24 -7.10
C PHE A 31 1.91 -11.58 -5.94
N ASN A 32 1.06 -10.62 -5.62
CA ASN A 32 0.00 -10.81 -4.64
C ASN A 32 -1.34 -10.38 -5.24
N PRO A 33 -2.42 -11.13 -5.03
CA PRO A 33 -3.75 -10.62 -5.30
C PRO A 33 -3.97 -9.31 -4.55
N GLN A 34 -4.61 -8.33 -5.18
CA GLN A 34 -4.69 -6.97 -4.63
C GLN A 34 -5.30 -6.91 -3.22
N GLY A 35 -6.41 -7.63 -2.99
CA GLY A 35 -7.02 -7.71 -1.67
C GLY A 35 -6.12 -8.36 -0.62
N THR A 36 -5.38 -9.41 -1.02
CA THR A 36 -4.39 -10.06 -0.15
C THR A 36 -3.25 -9.12 0.22
N LEU A 37 -2.73 -8.34 -0.74
CA LEU A 37 -1.68 -7.35 -0.46
C LEU A 37 -2.16 -6.29 0.53
N ALA A 38 -3.38 -5.78 0.36
CA ALA A 38 -3.98 -4.81 1.28
C ALA A 38 -4.13 -5.41 2.69
N GLU A 39 -4.62 -6.66 2.79
CA GLU A 39 -4.79 -7.34 4.08
C GLU A 39 -3.44 -7.67 4.74
N ARG A 40 -2.41 -8.02 3.98
CA ARG A 40 -1.04 -8.22 4.50
C ARG A 40 -0.50 -6.95 5.16
N CYS A 41 -0.72 -5.78 4.53
CA CYS A 41 -0.36 -4.48 5.12
C CYS A 41 -1.20 -4.20 6.38
N ARG A 42 -2.52 -4.38 6.32
CA ARG A 42 -3.42 -4.18 7.45
C ARG A 42 -3.04 -5.07 8.63
N ALA A 43 -2.81 -6.36 8.38
CA ALA A 43 -2.38 -7.32 9.40
C ALA A 43 -1.04 -6.91 10.02
N GLY A 44 -0.09 -6.44 9.21
CA GLY A 44 1.19 -5.93 9.67
C GLY A 44 1.04 -4.78 10.65
N GLY A 45 0.22 -3.79 10.31
CA GLY A 45 -0.07 -2.64 11.16
C GLY A 45 -0.82 -3.00 12.44
N ALA A 46 -1.67 -4.05 12.39
CA ALA A 46 -2.41 -4.55 13.54
C ALA A 46 -1.63 -5.53 14.45
N GLY A 47 -0.37 -5.86 14.09
CA GLY A 47 0.42 -6.83 14.85
C GLY A 47 0.01 -8.30 14.64
N ILE A 48 -0.80 -8.59 13.61
CA ILE A 48 -1.24 -9.94 13.24
C ILE A 48 -0.15 -10.55 12.35
N PRO A 49 0.50 -11.67 12.74
CA PRO A 49 1.65 -12.22 12.02
C PRO A 49 1.26 -12.89 10.70
N ALA A 50 0.09 -13.52 10.65
CA ALA A 50 -0.42 -14.22 9.48
C ALA A 50 -1.96 -14.35 9.56
N PHE A 51 -2.59 -14.64 8.44
CA PHE A 51 -4.02 -14.89 8.32
C PHE A 51 -4.31 -15.91 7.21
N PHE A 52 -5.51 -16.49 7.22
CA PHE A 52 -5.96 -17.40 6.18
C PHE A 52 -6.95 -16.73 5.23
N THR A 53 -6.79 -16.99 3.92
CA THR A 53 -7.69 -16.47 2.87
C THR A 53 -7.99 -17.51 1.82
N LYS A 54 -9.16 -17.45 1.20
CA LYS A 54 -9.51 -18.29 0.03
C LYS A 54 -8.84 -17.83 -1.25
N THR A 55 -8.42 -16.56 -1.30
CA THR A 55 -7.86 -15.97 -2.51
C THR A 55 -6.56 -16.67 -2.90
N GLY A 56 -6.48 -17.15 -4.12
CA GLY A 56 -5.30 -17.83 -4.66
C GLY A 56 -5.29 -19.35 -4.50
N VAL A 57 -6.25 -19.96 -3.79
CA VAL A 57 -6.39 -21.43 -3.71
C VAL A 57 -6.53 -22.02 -5.10
N GLY A 58 -5.75 -23.07 -5.41
CA GLY A 58 -5.77 -23.74 -6.72
C GLY A 58 -5.04 -22.98 -7.84
N THR A 59 -4.28 -21.94 -7.52
CA THR A 59 -3.47 -21.19 -8.47
C THR A 59 -1.98 -21.23 -8.10
N VAL A 60 -1.11 -20.72 -8.96
CA VAL A 60 0.34 -20.57 -8.70
C VAL A 60 0.64 -19.78 -7.42
N ILE A 61 -0.27 -18.94 -6.97
CA ILE A 61 -0.15 -18.19 -5.71
C ILE A 61 -0.10 -19.10 -4.48
N ALA A 62 -0.69 -20.31 -4.58
CA ALA A 62 -0.71 -21.28 -3.50
C ALA A 62 0.59 -22.07 -3.34
N GLU A 63 1.45 -22.07 -4.34
CA GLU A 63 2.66 -22.88 -4.35
C GLU A 63 3.58 -22.54 -3.16
N GLY A 64 3.93 -23.58 -2.38
CA GLY A 64 4.82 -23.45 -1.21
C GLY A 64 4.19 -22.79 0.03
N LYS A 65 2.88 -22.44 0.00
CA LYS A 65 2.16 -21.86 1.15
C LYS A 65 1.45 -22.94 1.98
N GLU A 66 1.38 -22.70 3.29
CA GLU A 66 0.56 -23.53 4.19
C GLU A 66 -0.91 -23.39 3.82
N THR A 67 -1.61 -24.52 3.85
CA THR A 67 -3.06 -24.57 3.66
C THR A 67 -3.74 -25.12 4.90
N ARG A 68 -4.98 -24.67 5.14
CA ARG A 68 -5.82 -25.20 6.22
C ARG A 68 -7.28 -25.20 5.80
N ASP A 69 -7.99 -26.24 6.20
CA ASP A 69 -9.42 -26.33 5.95
C ASP A 69 -10.22 -25.74 7.13
N PHE A 70 -11.22 -24.94 6.79
CA PHE A 70 -12.20 -24.42 7.71
C PHE A 70 -13.58 -24.69 7.10
N ASP A 71 -14.45 -25.36 7.85
CA ASP A 71 -15.83 -25.71 7.44
C ASP A 71 -15.89 -26.41 6.07
N GLY A 72 -14.89 -27.28 5.78
CA GLY A 72 -14.82 -28.03 4.52
C GLY A 72 -14.28 -27.25 3.32
N GLU A 73 -13.79 -26.02 3.52
CA GLU A 73 -13.19 -25.20 2.47
C GLU A 73 -11.70 -24.92 2.78
N THR A 74 -10.87 -25.03 1.75
CA THR A 74 -9.43 -24.81 1.86
C THR A 74 -9.08 -23.34 1.81
N TYR A 75 -8.14 -22.91 2.66
CA TYR A 75 -7.59 -21.57 2.75
C TYR A 75 -6.06 -21.60 2.67
N LEU A 76 -5.47 -20.54 2.17
CA LEU A 76 -4.03 -20.30 2.17
C LEU A 76 -3.63 -19.43 3.35
N MET A 77 -2.51 -19.73 3.99
CA MET A 77 -1.89 -18.83 4.94
C MET A 77 -1.06 -17.76 4.22
N GLU A 78 -1.33 -16.51 4.57
CA GLU A 78 -0.57 -15.35 4.11
C GLU A 78 0.08 -14.66 5.29
N HIS A 79 1.40 -14.38 5.17
CA HIS A 79 2.13 -13.62 6.17
C HIS A 79 1.84 -12.13 6.04
N SER A 80 1.79 -11.44 7.17
CA SER A 80 1.67 -9.99 7.20
C SER A 80 2.88 -9.30 6.56
N LEU A 81 2.68 -8.08 6.09
CA LEU A 81 3.73 -7.25 5.51
C LEU A 81 4.00 -6.06 6.45
N LYS A 82 5.26 -5.94 6.89
CA LYS A 82 5.77 -4.82 7.69
C LYS A 82 6.95 -4.20 6.98
N GLY A 83 7.03 -2.87 7.02
CA GLY A 83 8.15 -2.12 6.45
C GLY A 83 8.89 -1.32 7.51
N ASP A 84 10.14 -0.97 7.27
CA ASP A 84 10.87 -0.01 8.10
C ASP A 84 10.41 1.42 7.81
N LEU A 85 9.96 1.67 6.57
CA LEU A 85 9.46 2.96 6.12
C LEU A 85 8.16 2.78 5.33
N ALA A 86 7.14 3.54 5.69
CA ALA A 86 5.95 3.77 4.87
C ALA A 86 6.03 5.17 4.26
N VAL A 87 5.83 5.27 2.95
CA VAL A 87 5.72 6.54 2.24
C VAL A 87 4.33 6.59 1.63
N VAL A 88 3.51 7.53 2.08
CA VAL A 88 2.11 7.64 1.68
C VAL A 88 1.75 9.07 1.31
N THR A 89 0.63 9.23 0.61
CA THR A 89 0.12 10.54 0.24
C THR A 89 -1.30 10.73 0.74
N ALA A 90 -1.65 11.97 1.12
CA ALA A 90 -3.01 12.32 1.49
C ALA A 90 -3.44 13.65 0.86
N TRP A 91 -4.74 13.91 0.83
CA TRP A 91 -5.27 15.19 0.33
C TRP A 91 -5.03 16.31 1.31
N LYS A 92 -5.40 16.09 2.59
CA LYS A 92 -5.15 17.04 3.67
C LYS A 92 -4.46 16.33 4.83
N GLY A 93 -3.62 17.06 5.54
CA GLY A 93 -3.10 16.64 6.82
C GLY A 93 -2.89 17.82 7.74
N ASP A 94 -3.10 17.63 9.03
CA ASP A 94 -2.77 18.65 10.01
C ASP A 94 -1.37 18.45 10.60
N LYS A 95 -0.90 19.42 11.38
CA LYS A 95 0.44 19.38 12.00
C LYS A 95 0.61 18.31 13.07
N LEU A 96 -0.48 17.66 13.53
CA LEU A 96 -0.44 16.48 14.40
C LEU A 96 -0.39 15.17 13.59
N GLY A 97 -0.47 15.24 12.25
CA GLY A 97 -0.44 14.08 11.37
C GLY A 97 -1.79 13.42 11.12
N ASN A 98 -2.92 14.02 11.54
CA ASN A 98 -4.22 13.52 11.17
C ASN A 98 -4.45 13.70 9.67
N LEU A 99 -4.92 12.64 8.98
CA LEU A 99 -5.00 12.61 7.53
C LEU A 99 -6.43 12.44 7.03
N MET A 100 -6.71 13.15 5.93
CA MET A 100 -7.91 13.01 5.14
C MET A 100 -7.53 12.63 3.70
N PHE A 101 -8.00 11.48 3.24
CA PHE A 101 -7.82 11.01 1.86
C PHE A 101 -8.99 11.41 0.98
N ARG A 102 -8.73 11.53 -0.31
CA ARG A 102 -9.74 11.85 -1.32
C ARG A 102 -9.76 10.77 -2.41
N LYS A 103 -10.97 10.38 -2.85
CA LYS A 103 -11.18 9.40 -3.93
C LYS A 103 -10.44 8.09 -3.64
N THR A 104 -9.77 7.52 -4.64
CA THR A 104 -9.08 6.22 -4.57
C THR A 104 -7.79 6.24 -3.74
N ALA A 105 -7.25 7.40 -3.40
CA ALA A 105 -6.07 7.50 -2.51
C ALA A 105 -6.33 6.89 -1.12
N ARG A 106 -7.59 6.70 -0.73
CA ARG A 106 -7.97 6.03 0.52
C ARG A 106 -7.67 4.53 0.54
N ASN A 107 -7.46 3.89 -0.63
CA ASN A 107 -7.35 2.43 -0.73
C ASN A 107 -6.15 1.86 0.05
N PHE A 108 -4.94 2.12 -0.44
CA PHE A 108 -3.71 1.54 0.13
C PHE A 108 -2.99 2.44 1.12
N ASN A 109 -3.14 3.77 1.01
CA ASN A 109 -2.38 4.69 1.86
C ASN A 109 -2.64 4.46 3.36
N ALA A 110 -3.89 4.24 3.76
CA ALA A 110 -4.22 4.02 5.17
C ALA A 110 -3.59 2.72 5.73
N PRO A 111 -3.78 1.52 5.15
CA PRO A 111 -3.15 0.31 5.66
C PRO A 111 -1.62 0.32 5.53
N MET A 112 -1.06 0.96 4.50
CA MET A 112 0.40 1.08 4.35
C MET A 112 1.01 1.97 5.44
N ALA A 113 0.37 3.09 5.77
CA ALA A 113 0.82 3.97 6.84
C ALA A 113 0.97 3.24 8.18
N THR A 114 0.03 2.33 8.48
CA THR A 114 0.06 1.55 9.73
C THR A 114 1.09 0.41 9.72
N ALA A 115 1.53 -0.04 8.54
CA ALA A 115 2.46 -1.16 8.38
C ALA A 115 3.94 -0.77 8.48
N GLY A 116 4.28 0.52 8.39
CA GLY A 116 5.64 1.03 8.52
C GLY A 116 6.02 1.32 9.97
N LYS A 117 7.28 1.07 10.34
CA LYS A 117 7.83 1.54 11.63
C LYS A 117 7.95 3.06 11.67
N THR A 118 8.27 3.67 10.53
CA THR A 118 8.30 5.11 10.35
C THR A 118 7.39 5.44 9.18
N CYS A 119 6.44 6.33 9.38
CA CYS A 119 5.52 6.79 8.35
C CYS A 119 5.81 8.24 7.96
N VAL A 120 6.11 8.44 6.68
CA VAL A 120 6.31 9.76 6.08
C VAL A 120 5.18 10.05 5.11
N VAL A 121 4.54 11.19 5.28
CA VAL A 121 3.35 11.57 4.51
C VAL A 121 3.58 12.85 3.73
N GLU A 122 3.35 12.80 2.43
CA GLU A 122 3.19 13.97 1.57
C GLU A 122 1.71 14.33 1.49
N VAL A 123 1.37 15.61 1.73
CA VAL A 123 -0.01 16.09 1.61
C VAL A 123 -0.13 17.16 0.53
N GLU A 124 -1.29 17.23 -0.12
CA GLU A 124 -1.60 18.32 -1.05
C GLU A 124 -1.85 19.65 -0.29
N ASN A 125 -2.39 19.55 0.94
CA ASN A 125 -2.69 20.71 1.78
C ASN A 125 -2.33 20.40 3.23
N LEU A 126 -1.34 21.11 3.74
CA LEU A 126 -1.00 21.09 5.16
C LEU A 126 -1.81 22.17 5.88
N VAL A 127 -2.63 21.76 6.84
CA VAL A 127 -3.55 22.65 7.55
C VAL A 127 -3.21 22.74 9.04
N GLU A 128 -3.83 23.71 9.74
CA GLU A 128 -3.64 23.82 11.18
C GLU A 128 -4.45 22.76 11.93
N VAL A 129 -4.03 22.49 13.17
CA VAL A 129 -4.74 21.56 14.05
C VAL A 129 -6.14 22.09 14.34
N GLY A 130 -7.15 21.26 14.07
CA GLY A 130 -8.56 21.61 14.21
C GLY A 130 -9.25 22.03 12.91
N ASP A 131 -8.51 22.19 11.80
CA ASP A 131 -9.11 22.49 10.48
C ASP A 131 -9.68 21.26 9.78
N ILE A 132 -9.38 20.06 10.28
CA ILE A 132 -10.02 18.83 9.84
C ILE A 132 -11.07 18.45 10.89
N GLU A 133 -12.32 18.40 10.48
CA GLU A 133 -13.42 17.93 11.35
C GLU A 133 -13.11 16.51 11.85
N PRO A 134 -13.29 16.22 13.15
CA PRO A 134 -12.93 14.93 13.73
C PRO A 134 -13.51 13.72 12.99
N ASP A 135 -14.75 13.80 12.53
CA ASP A 135 -15.41 12.73 11.79
C ASP A 135 -14.89 12.55 10.35
N GLN A 136 -14.07 13.47 9.86
CA GLN A 136 -13.43 13.41 8.55
C GLN A 136 -11.98 12.92 8.62
N ILE A 137 -11.46 12.63 9.81
CA ILE A 137 -10.14 12.03 9.97
C ILE A 137 -10.21 10.57 9.56
N HIS A 138 -9.56 10.23 8.45
CA HIS A 138 -9.51 8.87 7.92
C HIS A 138 -8.37 8.05 8.52
N LEU A 139 -7.29 8.70 8.94
CA LEU A 139 -6.15 8.10 9.63
C LEU A 139 -5.69 9.03 10.76
N PRO A 140 -5.70 8.57 12.02
CA PRO A 140 -5.21 9.36 13.15
C PRO A 140 -3.71 9.61 13.07
N GLY A 141 -3.26 10.77 13.56
CA GLY A 141 -1.88 11.20 13.54
C GLY A 141 -0.89 10.29 14.29
N ILE A 142 -1.37 9.42 15.18
CA ILE A 142 -0.52 8.46 15.90
C ILE A 142 0.28 7.52 14.98
N TYR A 143 -0.13 7.37 13.73
CA TYR A 143 0.55 6.55 12.71
C TYR A 143 1.50 7.35 11.83
N VAL A 144 1.63 8.66 12.04
CA VAL A 144 2.42 9.56 11.19
C VAL A 144 3.58 10.14 11.97
N ASP A 145 4.80 9.84 11.52
CA ASP A 145 6.01 10.35 12.15
C ASP A 145 6.49 11.65 11.51
N ARG A 146 6.26 11.82 10.22
CA ARG A 146 6.65 12.99 9.45
C ARG A 146 5.61 13.36 8.42
N ILE A 147 5.31 14.65 8.33
CA ILE A 147 4.37 15.20 7.36
C ILE A 147 4.97 16.44 6.69
N PHE A 148 4.76 16.59 5.40
CA PHE A 148 5.14 17.77 4.65
C PHE A 148 4.16 18.05 3.51
N GLU A 149 4.06 19.32 3.13
CA GLU A 149 3.27 19.72 1.97
C GLU A 149 4.08 19.52 0.70
N GLY A 150 3.55 18.73 -0.23
CA GLY A 150 4.16 18.47 -1.50
C GLY A 150 4.03 19.65 -2.46
N GLN A 151 4.92 19.70 -3.45
CA GLN A 151 4.92 20.71 -4.49
C GLN A 151 5.05 20.05 -5.85
N ASN A 152 4.46 20.66 -6.88
CA ASN A 152 4.61 20.22 -8.27
C ASN A 152 4.19 18.76 -8.51
N PHE A 153 2.98 18.39 -8.08
CA PHE A 153 2.42 17.06 -8.29
C PHE A 153 2.31 16.73 -9.78
N GLU A 154 3.27 15.96 -10.28
CA GLU A 154 3.29 15.50 -11.66
C GLU A 154 3.06 13.99 -11.70
N LYS A 155 1.99 13.56 -12.36
CA LYS A 155 1.73 12.14 -12.60
C LYS A 155 2.44 11.71 -13.89
N ARG A 156 3.60 11.07 -13.75
CA ARG A 156 4.46 10.68 -14.87
C ARG A 156 4.11 9.33 -15.48
N ILE A 157 3.32 8.55 -14.81
CA ILE A 157 2.90 7.19 -15.18
C ILE A 157 1.44 7.25 -15.60
N GLU A 158 1.05 6.45 -16.60
CA GLU A 158 -0.25 6.35 -17.23
C GLU A 158 -0.53 7.41 -18.31
N ARG A 159 -1.09 6.94 -19.42
CA ARG A 159 -1.62 7.79 -20.47
C ARG A 159 -2.84 8.54 -19.95
N ARG A 160 -2.76 9.86 -19.94
CA ARG A 160 -3.92 10.70 -19.67
C ARG A 160 -4.76 10.79 -20.94
N THR A 161 -5.88 10.10 -20.96
CA THR A 161 -6.96 10.43 -21.90
C THR A 161 -7.91 11.37 -21.17
N ILE A 162 -7.81 12.67 -21.45
CA ILE A 162 -8.82 13.66 -21.01
C ILE A 162 -9.83 13.72 -22.16
N ARG A 163 -11.09 13.43 -21.87
CA ARG A 163 -12.18 13.82 -22.78
C ARG A 163 -12.41 15.30 -22.56
N ASP A 164 -12.26 16.09 -23.61
CA ASP A 164 -12.72 17.47 -23.61
C ASP A 164 -14.23 17.44 -23.34
N SER A 165 -14.65 18.16 -22.31
CA SER A 165 -16.05 18.28 -21.87
C SER A 165 -16.80 19.24 -22.78
#